data_03cb27e87db95a3f32a51e014db778ea
#
_entry.id   03cb27e87db95a3f32a51e014db778ea
#
_cell.length_a   1.000
_cell.length_b   1.000
_cell.length_c   1.000
_cell.angle_alpha   90.00
_cell.angle_beta   90.00
_cell.angle_gamma   90.00
#
_symmetry.space_group_name_H-M   'P 1'
#
loop_
_entity.id
_entity.type
_entity.pdbx_description
1 polymer ?
#
loop_
_entity_poly.entity_id
_entity_poly.type
_entity_poly.pdbx_seq_one_letter_code
_entity_poly.pdbx_strand_id
1 'polypeptide(L)'
;MKRKAYNIAPVTLRSMPFWCFSNPLSDPFGGPVLPKLDSLDAAKMLAQAAAEGLIEATSFHDDDLVPWDPEHLEDDLDPASETYKKLREIKKVLDKAGIQVNAATCSLHGNRIFRNGGLTNPDPKIRALARRKAERTLRIGNLFGAKYFIYWVARDGFEVPVAVDWKRVYGWLADGLNGAYDYIQKMGFKNYVGATVEPKPNEPRGHMFLPTAGHAVGFIYGHLKHPEFFGVNPELLQHEGMALMNSVETVGYLVSMKKLFFLHFGSQIKAQFDDDFPPLVGPEGLKETVQMFWALRQMGWKGVLEYDCHMLRADADPADPLGCRLQFIRDCVRATAIALLLADRLSGLKTNGLNAAETDLAATALMCQLDEKSIQEWMKN
;
A
#
# COMPACT_ATOMS: atom_id res chain seq x y z
N MET A 1 4.90 18.44 23.57
CA MET A 1 6.25 18.07 23.13
C MET A 1 6.31 18.14 21.61
N LYS A 2 7.23 18.90 21.02
CA LYS A 2 7.46 18.83 19.56
C LYS A 2 8.05 17.45 19.27
N ARG A 3 7.30 16.58 18.57
CA ARG A 3 7.81 15.28 18.08
C ARG A 3 9.05 15.55 17.24
N LYS A 4 10.17 14.89 17.54
CA LYS A 4 11.29 14.81 16.59
C LYS A 4 10.72 14.10 15.35
N ALA A 5 10.76 14.76 14.20
CA ALA A 5 10.41 14.11 12.95
C ALA A 5 11.27 12.85 12.82
N TYR A 6 10.61 11.72 12.56
CA TYR A 6 11.30 10.48 12.19
C TYR A 6 11.99 10.77 10.85
N ASN A 7 13.29 10.82 10.87
CA ASN A 7 14.05 11.19 9.68
C ASN A 7 15.18 10.17 9.46
N ILE A 8 14.78 8.92 9.22
CA ILE A 8 15.70 7.89 8.75
C ILE A 8 15.42 7.70 7.26
N ALA A 9 16.15 8.43 6.41
CA ALA A 9 16.05 8.25 4.96
C ALA A 9 16.16 6.75 4.58
N PRO A 10 15.36 6.24 3.63
CA PRO A 10 14.50 7.00 2.72
C PRO A 10 13.07 7.26 3.24
N VAL A 11 12.69 6.73 4.42
CA VAL A 11 11.33 6.83 4.95
C VAL A 11 11.14 8.19 5.65
N THR A 12 10.14 8.95 5.23
CA THR A 12 9.79 10.24 5.81
C THR A 12 8.66 10.17 6.82
N LEU A 13 7.68 9.29 6.56
CA LEU A 13 6.55 9.01 7.42
C LEU A 13 6.27 7.50 7.39
N ARG A 14 5.85 6.96 8.53
CA ARG A 14 5.31 5.60 8.64
C ARG A 14 3.80 5.70 8.69
N SER A 15 3.14 4.98 7.83
CA SER A 15 1.69 4.96 7.70
C SER A 15 1.14 3.57 8.03
N MET A 16 0.11 3.51 8.88
CA MET A 16 -0.62 2.29 9.19
C MET A 16 -2.07 2.50 8.74
N PRO A 17 -2.53 1.80 7.73
CA PRO A 17 -3.87 2.02 7.17
C PRO A 17 -4.98 1.37 8.00
N PHE A 18 -6.20 1.86 7.81
CA PHE A 18 -7.39 1.37 8.50
C PHE A 18 -7.72 -0.08 8.14
N TRP A 19 -7.45 -0.50 6.91
CA TRP A 19 -7.81 -1.87 6.47
C TRP A 19 -7.03 -2.96 7.20
N CYS A 20 -5.87 -2.68 7.76
CA CYS A 20 -5.16 -3.63 8.62
C CYS A 20 -5.95 -4.02 9.88
N PHE A 21 -6.98 -3.26 10.26
CA PHE A 21 -7.84 -3.52 11.40
C PHE A 21 -9.28 -3.82 11.01
N SER A 22 -9.71 -3.44 9.82
CA SER A 22 -11.05 -3.65 9.31
C SER A 22 -11.19 -4.96 8.56
N ASN A 23 -10.12 -5.43 7.93
CA ASN A 23 -10.12 -6.71 7.23
C ASN A 23 -9.75 -7.86 8.18
N PRO A 24 -10.32 -9.06 7.98
CA PRO A 24 -9.82 -10.26 8.65
C PRO A 24 -8.40 -10.57 8.19
N LEU A 25 -7.74 -11.44 8.95
CA LEU A 25 -6.44 -12.00 8.55
C LEU A 25 -6.54 -12.69 7.18
N SER A 26 -5.45 -12.69 6.42
CA SER A 26 -5.32 -13.36 5.12
C SER A 26 -5.45 -14.88 5.25
N ASP A 27 -6.65 -15.37 5.37
CA ASP A 27 -7.00 -16.80 5.38
C ASP A 27 -8.36 -16.98 4.74
N PRO A 28 -8.41 -17.42 3.47
CA PRO A 28 -9.66 -17.55 2.73
C PRO A 28 -10.56 -18.68 3.25
N PHE A 29 -10.05 -19.59 4.09
CA PHE A 29 -10.76 -20.78 4.58
C PHE A 29 -11.30 -20.63 6.00
N GLY A 30 -10.83 -19.64 6.75
CA GLY A 30 -11.25 -19.40 8.12
C GLY A 30 -11.88 -18.02 8.32
N GLY A 31 -12.87 -17.93 9.21
CA GLY A 31 -13.34 -16.64 9.69
C GLY A 31 -12.23 -15.90 10.46
N PRO A 32 -12.35 -14.58 10.66
CA PRO A 32 -11.39 -13.81 11.42
C PRO A 32 -11.31 -14.31 12.87
N VAL A 33 -10.10 -14.39 13.43
CA VAL A 33 -9.90 -14.72 14.85
C VAL A 33 -10.39 -13.59 15.75
N LEU A 34 -10.19 -12.34 15.30
CA LEU A 34 -10.63 -11.14 16.00
C LEU A 34 -11.79 -10.48 15.27
N PRO A 35 -12.75 -9.88 15.99
CA PRO A 35 -13.80 -9.10 15.35
C PRO A 35 -13.22 -7.89 14.62
N LYS A 36 -13.86 -7.49 13.52
CA LYS A 36 -13.58 -6.23 12.85
C LYS A 36 -13.75 -5.08 13.84
N LEU A 37 -12.79 -4.17 13.89
CA LEU A 37 -12.93 -2.95 14.68
C LEU A 37 -13.91 -1.98 14.01
N ASP A 38 -14.71 -1.30 14.82
CA ASP A 38 -15.41 -0.11 14.35
C ASP A 38 -14.40 0.96 13.93
N SER A 39 -14.73 1.74 12.93
CA SER A 39 -13.81 2.75 12.38
C SER A 39 -13.38 3.82 13.38
N LEU A 40 -14.23 4.17 14.35
CA LEU A 40 -13.85 5.10 15.41
C LEU A 40 -12.88 4.46 16.40
N ASP A 41 -13.03 3.17 16.71
CA ASP A 41 -12.10 2.45 17.59
C ASP A 41 -10.77 2.17 16.89
N ALA A 42 -10.79 1.91 15.58
CA ALA A 42 -9.57 1.87 14.76
C ALA A 42 -8.84 3.23 14.78
N ALA A 43 -9.55 4.35 14.63
CA ALA A 43 -8.97 5.68 14.74
C ALA A 43 -8.34 5.95 16.12
N LYS A 44 -8.99 5.52 17.22
CA LYS A 44 -8.43 5.63 18.58
C LYS A 44 -7.16 4.80 18.76
N MET A 45 -7.12 3.58 18.17
CA MET A 45 -5.93 2.73 18.19
C MET A 45 -4.78 3.36 17.41
N LEU A 46 -5.03 3.89 16.22
CA LEU A 46 -4.03 4.65 15.46
C LEU A 46 -3.53 5.87 16.27
N ALA A 47 -4.44 6.56 16.97
CA ALA A 47 -4.06 7.67 17.83
C ALA A 47 -3.16 7.23 19.00
N GLN A 48 -3.39 6.05 19.58
CA GLN A 48 -2.52 5.46 20.59
C GLN A 48 -1.15 5.11 20.00
N ALA A 49 -1.11 4.43 18.85
CA ALA A 49 0.14 4.11 18.16
C ALA A 49 0.95 5.38 17.82
N ALA A 50 0.27 6.43 17.39
CA ALA A 50 0.89 7.72 17.14
C ALA A 50 1.39 8.39 18.42
N ALA A 51 0.69 8.26 19.55
CA ALA A 51 1.14 8.77 20.84
C ALA A 51 2.41 8.07 21.33
N GLU A 52 2.56 6.79 21.03
CA GLU A 52 3.79 6.00 21.29
C GLU A 52 4.93 6.32 20.29
N GLY A 53 4.68 7.14 19.27
CA GLY A 53 5.67 7.48 18.24
C GLY A 53 5.92 6.39 17.23
N LEU A 54 4.97 5.46 17.05
CA LEU A 54 5.10 4.34 16.12
C LEU A 54 4.78 4.74 14.67
N ILE A 55 3.81 5.63 14.48
CA ILE A 55 3.32 6.07 13.16
C ILE A 55 3.09 7.57 13.12
N GLU A 56 3.11 8.15 11.94
CA GLU A 56 2.82 9.56 11.65
C GLU A 56 1.64 9.75 10.70
N ALA A 57 1.26 8.68 9.97
CA ALA A 57 0.25 8.76 8.93
C ALA A 57 -0.67 7.53 8.94
N THR A 58 -1.74 7.64 8.16
CA THR A 58 -2.70 6.57 7.88
C THR A 58 -3.28 6.72 6.48
N SER A 59 -3.88 5.65 5.96
CA SER A 59 -4.72 5.63 4.77
C SER A 59 -5.99 4.82 5.04
N PHE A 60 -6.96 4.88 4.14
CA PHE A 60 -8.21 4.14 4.29
C PHE A 60 -8.83 3.79 2.94
N HIS A 61 -9.59 2.70 2.90
CA HIS A 61 -10.66 2.54 1.91
C HIS A 61 -11.88 3.35 2.37
N ASP A 62 -12.61 3.92 1.43
CA ASP A 62 -13.83 4.66 1.78
C ASP A 62 -14.81 3.82 2.64
N ASP A 63 -14.86 2.50 2.41
CA ASP A 63 -15.70 1.55 3.15
C ASP A 63 -15.14 1.18 4.54
N ASP A 64 -13.88 1.46 4.83
CA ASP A 64 -13.32 1.28 6.18
C ASP A 64 -13.88 2.30 7.17
N LEU A 65 -14.16 3.49 6.69
CA LEU A 65 -14.67 4.59 7.52
C LEU A 65 -16.18 4.50 7.68
N VAL A 66 -16.91 4.39 6.56
CA VAL A 66 -18.37 4.36 6.53
C VAL A 66 -18.85 3.43 5.42
N PRO A 67 -19.87 2.59 5.69
CA PRO A 67 -20.41 1.67 4.68
C PRO A 67 -20.88 2.40 3.42
N TRP A 68 -20.83 1.71 2.31
CA TRP A 68 -21.40 2.16 1.05
C TRP A 68 -22.49 1.19 0.58
N ASP A 69 -23.63 1.74 0.18
CA ASP A 69 -24.74 1.01 -0.38
C ASP A 69 -25.02 1.49 -1.82
N PRO A 70 -24.90 0.60 -2.84
CA PRO A 70 -25.19 0.99 -4.21
C PRO A 70 -26.66 1.29 -4.49
N GLU A 71 -27.60 0.89 -3.61
CA GLU A 71 -29.02 1.14 -3.72
C GLU A 71 -29.42 2.48 -3.07
N HIS A 72 -28.62 2.97 -2.12
CA HIS A 72 -28.83 4.22 -1.41
C HIS A 72 -27.62 5.14 -1.60
N LEU A 73 -27.62 5.87 -2.71
CA LEU A 73 -26.51 6.77 -3.09
C LEU A 73 -26.69 8.15 -2.43
N GLU A 74 -26.89 8.18 -1.13
CA GLU A 74 -27.01 9.40 -0.35
C GLU A 74 -25.70 10.19 -0.33
N ASP A 75 -25.82 11.50 -0.06
CA ASP A 75 -24.62 12.32 0.10
C ASP A 75 -24.03 12.10 1.51
N ASP A 76 -23.01 11.28 1.59
CA ASP A 76 -22.28 10.99 2.84
C ASP A 76 -21.68 12.24 3.49
N LEU A 77 -21.60 13.34 2.75
CA LEU A 77 -21.08 14.62 3.24
C LEU A 77 -22.19 15.63 3.56
N ASP A 78 -23.46 15.21 3.54
CA ASP A 78 -24.54 16.04 4.08
C ASP A 78 -24.32 16.20 5.61
N PRO A 79 -24.17 17.45 6.11
CA PRO A 79 -23.98 17.70 7.53
C PRO A 79 -25.06 17.12 8.46
N ALA A 80 -26.26 16.88 7.94
CA ALA A 80 -27.35 16.28 8.68
C ALA A 80 -27.25 14.77 8.80
N SER A 81 -26.48 14.10 7.92
CA SER A 81 -26.36 12.64 7.89
C SER A 81 -25.57 12.09 9.08
N GLU A 82 -25.96 10.89 9.55
CA GLU A 82 -25.17 10.17 10.58
C GLU A 82 -23.79 9.76 10.05
N THR A 83 -23.70 9.46 8.75
CA THR A 83 -22.43 9.18 8.06
C THR A 83 -21.45 10.35 8.17
N TYR A 84 -21.91 11.57 7.89
CA TYR A 84 -21.06 12.76 8.01
C TYR A 84 -20.61 12.99 9.46
N LYS A 85 -21.52 12.86 10.42
CA LYS A 85 -21.18 12.99 11.84
C LYS A 85 -20.09 12.01 12.25
N LYS A 86 -20.22 10.73 11.85
CA LYS A 86 -19.20 9.71 12.11
C LYS A 86 -17.86 10.05 11.47
N LEU A 87 -17.83 10.47 10.20
CA LEU A 87 -16.61 10.93 9.52
C LEU A 87 -15.94 12.08 10.28
N ARG A 88 -16.71 13.03 10.79
CA ARG A 88 -16.19 14.17 11.58
C ARG A 88 -15.62 13.73 12.92
N GLU A 89 -16.19 12.75 13.58
CA GLU A 89 -15.66 12.18 14.83
C GLU A 89 -14.33 11.48 14.60
N ILE A 90 -14.24 10.63 13.56
CA ILE A 90 -13.00 9.96 13.17
C ILE A 90 -11.92 11.02 12.88
N LYS A 91 -12.24 12.00 12.02
CA LYS A 91 -11.32 13.08 11.68
C LYS A 91 -10.81 13.81 12.92
N LYS A 92 -11.68 14.13 13.88
CA LYS A 92 -11.31 14.81 15.13
C LYS A 92 -10.30 13.99 15.94
N VAL A 93 -10.43 12.66 15.97
CA VAL A 93 -9.47 11.78 16.65
C VAL A 93 -8.11 11.84 15.96
N LEU A 94 -8.07 11.70 14.62
CA LEU A 94 -6.83 11.75 13.85
C LEU A 94 -6.14 13.12 13.93
N ASP A 95 -6.89 14.21 13.77
CA ASP A 95 -6.38 15.59 13.87
C ASP A 95 -5.75 15.85 15.27
N LYS A 96 -6.45 15.43 16.34
CA LYS A 96 -5.95 15.57 17.70
C LYS A 96 -4.67 14.78 17.94
N ALA A 97 -4.54 13.63 17.32
CA ALA A 97 -3.34 12.79 17.38
C ALA A 97 -2.20 13.31 16.47
N GLY A 98 -2.48 14.26 15.58
CA GLY A 98 -1.53 14.78 14.60
C GLY A 98 -1.18 13.78 13.51
N ILE A 99 -2.11 12.85 13.20
CA ILE A 99 -1.96 11.85 12.14
C ILE A 99 -2.33 12.47 10.81
N GLN A 100 -1.42 12.38 9.82
CA GLN A 100 -1.68 12.80 8.46
C GLN A 100 -2.41 11.69 7.69
N VAL A 101 -3.31 12.06 6.78
CA VAL A 101 -3.86 11.08 5.85
C VAL A 101 -3.03 11.07 4.57
N ASN A 102 -2.36 9.94 4.31
CA ASN A 102 -1.56 9.74 3.11
C ASN A 102 -2.46 9.54 1.89
N ALA A 103 -3.36 8.55 1.95
CA ALA A 103 -4.16 8.20 0.80
C ALA A 103 -5.61 7.84 1.15
N ALA A 104 -6.48 7.99 0.14
CA ALA A 104 -7.84 7.47 0.12
C ALA A 104 -7.99 6.49 -1.05
N THR A 105 -8.35 5.24 -0.76
CA THR A 105 -8.48 4.15 -1.72
C THR A 105 -9.94 3.89 -2.04
N CYS A 106 -10.27 3.78 -3.32
CA CYS A 106 -11.61 3.42 -3.75
C CYS A 106 -11.82 1.90 -3.62
N SER A 107 -12.69 1.48 -2.71
CA SER A 107 -13.02 0.06 -2.52
C SER A 107 -13.95 -0.45 -3.63
N LEU A 108 -13.39 -1.09 -4.66
CA LEU A 108 -14.15 -1.76 -5.73
C LEU A 108 -14.12 -3.29 -5.62
N HIS A 109 -13.77 -3.83 -4.45
CA HIS A 109 -13.60 -5.28 -4.23
C HIS A 109 -14.65 -5.89 -3.30
N GLY A 110 -15.06 -5.19 -2.24
CA GLY A 110 -15.90 -5.75 -1.18
C GLY A 110 -17.35 -5.99 -1.58
N ASN A 111 -17.93 -5.16 -2.45
CA ASN A 111 -19.32 -5.31 -2.85
C ASN A 111 -19.47 -6.24 -4.05
N ARG A 112 -20.39 -7.24 -3.93
CA ARG A 112 -20.69 -8.21 -5.00
C ARG A 112 -21.08 -7.62 -6.34
N ILE A 113 -21.52 -6.35 -6.40
CA ILE A 113 -21.88 -5.69 -7.64
C ILE A 113 -20.67 -5.55 -8.58
N PHE A 114 -19.47 -5.44 -8.01
CA PHE A 114 -18.20 -5.33 -8.75
C PHE A 114 -17.55 -6.69 -9.06
N ARG A 115 -18.25 -7.83 -8.90
CA ARG A 115 -17.67 -9.18 -9.13
C ARG A 115 -16.96 -9.36 -10.47
N ASN A 116 -17.39 -8.64 -11.51
CA ASN A 116 -16.79 -8.67 -12.85
C ASN A 116 -15.98 -7.41 -13.18
N GLY A 117 -15.41 -6.77 -12.18
CA GLY A 117 -14.69 -5.52 -12.29
C GLY A 117 -15.53 -4.29 -11.92
N GLY A 118 -14.85 -3.18 -11.66
CA GLY A 118 -15.42 -1.88 -11.43
C GLY A 118 -15.32 -0.99 -12.66
N LEU A 119 -14.14 -0.41 -12.88
CA LEU A 119 -13.89 0.49 -14.01
C LEU A 119 -13.81 -0.24 -15.35
N THR A 120 -13.45 -1.53 -15.37
CA THR A 120 -13.36 -2.36 -16.58
C THR A 120 -14.59 -3.24 -16.80
N ASN A 121 -15.63 -3.12 -15.98
CA ASN A 121 -16.82 -3.96 -16.08
C ASN A 121 -17.45 -3.88 -17.48
N PRO A 122 -17.86 -5.01 -18.09
CA PRO A 122 -18.57 -5.00 -19.38
C PRO A 122 -19.87 -4.19 -19.36
N ASP A 123 -20.58 -4.15 -18.23
CA ASP A 123 -21.80 -3.37 -18.08
C ASP A 123 -21.48 -1.88 -17.85
N PRO A 124 -21.91 -0.97 -18.75
CA PRO A 124 -21.68 0.46 -18.61
C PRO A 124 -22.34 1.05 -17.36
N LYS A 125 -23.42 0.46 -16.84
CA LYS A 125 -24.07 0.92 -15.60
C LYS A 125 -23.17 0.67 -14.40
N ILE A 126 -22.49 -0.47 -14.36
CA ILE A 126 -21.54 -0.80 -13.28
C ILE A 126 -20.29 0.10 -13.36
N ARG A 127 -19.77 0.37 -14.58
CA ARG A 127 -18.68 1.35 -14.74
C ARG A 127 -19.07 2.75 -14.27
N ALA A 128 -20.30 3.19 -14.57
CA ALA A 128 -20.81 4.47 -14.09
C ALA A 128 -20.92 4.50 -12.56
N LEU A 129 -21.35 3.39 -11.94
CA LEU A 129 -21.45 3.27 -10.50
C LEU A 129 -20.05 3.26 -9.84
N ALA A 130 -19.07 2.57 -10.43
CA ALA A 130 -17.67 2.58 -9.97
C ALA A 130 -17.08 4.00 -10.00
N ARG A 131 -17.33 4.77 -11.07
CA ARG A 131 -16.92 6.18 -11.14
C ARG A 131 -17.54 7.03 -10.03
N ARG A 132 -18.85 6.88 -9.79
CA ARG A 132 -19.54 7.60 -8.69
C ARG A 132 -18.96 7.22 -7.33
N LYS A 133 -18.58 5.95 -7.12
CA LYS A 133 -17.91 5.53 -5.90
C LYS A 133 -16.52 6.16 -5.77
N ALA A 134 -15.75 6.24 -6.86
CA ALA A 134 -14.49 6.97 -6.87
C ALA A 134 -14.66 8.46 -6.52
N GLU A 135 -15.68 9.13 -7.03
CA GLU A 135 -16.02 10.51 -6.67
C GLU A 135 -16.37 10.64 -5.19
N ARG A 136 -17.11 9.67 -4.61
CA ARG A 136 -17.37 9.58 -3.17
C ARG A 136 -16.07 9.49 -2.38
N THR A 137 -15.20 8.57 -2.76
CA THR A 137 -13.88 8.38 -2.13
C THR A 137 -13.06 9.67 -2.16
N LEU A 138 -13.05 10.37 -3.30
CA LEU A 138 -12.36 11.66 -3.45
C LEU A 138 -12.93 12.73 -2.52
N ARG A 139 -14.26 12.80 -2.34
CA ARG A 139 -14.89 13.73 -1.40
C ARG A 139 -14.54 13.43 0.05
N ILE A 140 -14.61 12.16 0.45
CA ILE A 140 -14.21 11.71 1.80
C ILE A 140 -12.71 12.01 2.01
N GLY A 141 -11.86 11.61 1.07
CA GLY A 141 -10.42 11.88 1.16
C GLY A 141 -10.10 13.38 1.25
N ASN A 142 -10.82 14.23 0.52
CA ASN A 142 -10.67 15.69 0.65
C ASN A 142 -11.07 16.19 2.06
N LEU A 143 -12.13 15.65 2.66
CA LEU A 143 -12.51 15.97 4.04
C LEU A 143 -11.38 15.68 5.02
N PHE A 144 -10.66 14.57 4.83
CA PHE A 144 -9.55 14.15 5.67
C PHE A 144 -8.18 14.76 5.27
N GLY A 145 -8.10 15.43 4.12
CA GLY A 145 -6.87 16.02 3.61
C GLY A 145 -5.90 14.99 3.03
N ALA A 146 -6.42 13.87 2.50
CA ALA A 146 -5.64 12.83 1.83
C ALA A 146 -4.76 13.41 0.72
N LYS A 147 -3.50 12.98 0.65
CA LYS A 147 -2.53 13.47 -0.34
C LYS A 147 -2.65 12.76 -1.67
N TYR A 148 -3.01 11.47 -1.64
CA TYR A 148 -3.13 10.64 -2.82
C TYR A 148 -4.51 10.00 -2.91
N PHE A 149 -4.94 9.74 -4.14
CA PHE A 149 -6.04 8.84 -4.45
C PHE A 149 -5.43 7.53 -4.97
N ILE A 150 -5.78 6.39 -4.36
CA ILE A 150 -5.31 5.08 -4.82
C ILE A 150 -6.42 4.42 -5.65
N TYR A 151 -6.02 3.94 -6.82
CA TYR A 151 -6.74 2.93 -7.56
C TYR A 151 -5.98 1.60 -7.41
N TRP A 152 -6.44 0.78 -6.47
CA TRP A 152 -6.08 -0.64 -6.43
C TRP A 152 -6.91 -1.38 -7.47
N VAL A 153 -6.28 -2.29 -8.23
CA VAL A 153 -6.95 -2.97 -9.36
C VAL A 153 -8.15 -3.83 -8.94
N ALA A 154 -8.23 -4.23 -7.67
CA ALA A 154 -9.39 -4.85 -7.04
C ALA A 154 -9.92 -6.08 -7.80
N ARG A 155 -11.06 -5.94 -8.50
CA ARG A 155 -11.66 -6.98 -9.32
C ARG A 155 -11.60 -6.68 -10.81
N ASP A 156 -10.88 -5.65 -11.21
CA ASP A 156 -10.65 -5.32 -12.62
C ASP A 156 -9.63 -6.30 -13.23
N GLY A 157 -10.17 -7.39 -13.79
CA GLY A 157 -9.40 -8.53 -14.26
C GLY A 157 -10.30 -9.54 -14.99
N PHE A 158 -9.80 -10.76 -15.20
CA PHE A 158 -10.49 -11.81 -15.93
C PHE A 158 -10.00 -13.21 -15.55
N GLU A 159 -10.81 -14.23 -15.82
CA GLU A 159 -10.45 -15.65 -15.78
C GLU A 159 -10.33 -16.23 -17.20
N VAL A 160 -11.14 -15.72 -18.14
CA VAL A 160 -11.27 -16.28 -19.50
C VAL A 160 -10.91 -15.19 -20.50
N PRO A 161 -9.72 -15.24 -21.13
CA PRO A 161 -9.24 -14.17 -22.02
C PRO A 161 -10.15 -13.87 -23.20
N VAL A 162 -10.80 -14.89 -23.80
CA VAL A 162 -11.70 -14.72 -24.94
C VAL A 162 -13.02 -14.00 -24.59
N ALA A 163 -13.32 -13.85 -23.30
CA ALA A 163 -14.48 -13.11 -22.83
C ALA A 163 -14.21 -11.60 -22.62
N VAL A 164 -12.96 -11.17 -22.77
CA VAL A 164 -12.55 -9.77 -22.58
C VAL A 164 -12.69 -8.98 -23.88
N ASP A 165 -13.28 -7.81 -23.81
CA ASP A 165 -13.28 -6.86 -24.91
C ASP A 165 -11.93 -6.09 -24.98
N TRP A 166 -10.92 -6.73 -25.53
CA TRP A 166 -9.57 -6.19 -25.63
C TRP A 166 -9.46 -4.86 -26.40
N LYS A 167 -10.45 -4.55 -27.25
CA LYS A 167 -10.47 -3.29 -27.99
C LYS A 167 -10.83 -2.11 -27.10
N ARG A 168 -11.58 -2.32 -26.01
CA ARG A 168 -12.17 -1.25 -25.20
C ARG A 168 -11.74 -1.23 -23.74
N VAL A 169 -11.31 -2.36 -23.18
CA VAL A 169 -11.13 -2.52 -21.73
C VAL A 169 -10.15 -1.51 -21.15
N TYR A 170 -8.99 -1.29 -21.76
CA TYR A 170 -8.04 -0.28 -21.30
C TYR A 170 -8.51 1.15 -21.50
N GLY A 171 -9.36 1.39 -22.52
CA GLY A 171 -10.05 2.68 -22.69
C GLY A 171 -11.04 2.95 -21.57
N TRP A 172 -11.81 1.96 -21.15
CA TRP A 172 -12.73 2.10 -20.00
C TRP A 172 -11.98 2.40 -18.69
N LEU A 173 -10.84 1.72 -18.45
CA LEU A 173 -10.00 1.97 -17.30
C LEU A 173 -9.45 3.41 -17.33
N ALA A 174 -8.94 3.83 -18.50
CA ALA A 174 -8.43 5.19 -18.70
C ALA A 174 -9.51 6.25 -18.49
N ASP A 175 -10.73 6.02 -19.00
CA ASP A 175 -11.87 6.92 -18.79
C ASP A 175 -12.22 7.06 -17.30
N GLY A 176 -12.11 5.97 -16.53
CA GLY A 176 -12.33 6.00 -15.09
C GLY A 176 -11.31 6.85 -14.35
N LEU A 177 -10.03 6.64 -14.63
CA LEU A 177 -8.92 7.35 -13.96
C LEU A 177 -8.81 8.81 -14.41
N ASN A 178 -8.95 9.10 -15.71
CA ASN A 178 -9.05 10.48 -16.20
C ASN A 178 -10.25 11.20 -15.57
N GLY A 179 -11.40 10.50 -15.42
CA GLY A 179 -12.58 11.03 -14.76
C GLY A 179 -12.35 11.38 -13.29
N ALA A 180 -11.55 10.61 -12.56
CA ALA A 180 -11.15 10.93 -11.19
C ALA A 180 -10.30 12.23 -11.13
N TYR A 181 -9.33 12.38 -12.04
CA TYR A 181 -8.56 13.63 -12.18
C TYR A 181 -9.47 14.82 -12.51
N ASP A 182 -10.32 14.68 -13.53
CA ASP A 182 -11.26 15.75 -13.95
C ASP A 182 -12.18 16.17 -12.80
N TYR A 183 -12.62 15.20 -11.97
CA TYR A 183 -13.44 15.47 -10.80
C TYR A 183 -12.67 16.26 -9.72
N ILE A 184 -11.42 15.89 -9.41
CA ILE A 184 -10.56 16.65 -8.49
C ILE A 184 -10.45 18.11 -8.95
N GLN A 185 -10.19 18.34 -10.24
CA GLN A 185 -10.07 19.70 -10.80
C GLN A 185 -11.40 20.45 -10.73
N LYS A 186 -12.49 19.82 -11.13
CA LYS A 186 -13.84 20.40 -11.10
C LYS A 186 -14.25 20.85 -9.69
N MET A 187 -13.95 20.03 -8.69
CA MET A 187 -14.28 20.31 -7.29
C MET A 187 -13.28 21.25 -6.60
N GLY A 188 -12.16 21.56 -7.25
CA GLY A 188 -11.13 22.42 -6.71
C GLY A 188 -10.41 21.86 -5.49
N PHE A 189 -10.33 20.53 -5.36
CA PHE A 189 -9.63 19.87 -4.26
C PHE A 189 -8.12 20.14 -4.35
N LYS A 190 -7.54 20.78 -3.31
CA LYS A 190 -6.11 21.19 -3.29
C LYS A 190 -5.20 20.27 -2.48
N ASN A 191 -5.77 19.35 -1.76
CA ASN A 191 -5.02 18.39 -0.94
C ASN A 191 -4.37 17.28 -1.78
N TYR A 192 -5.00 16.86 -2.89
CA TYR A 192 -4.47 15.82 -3.75
C TYR A 192 -3.27 16.31 -4.56
N VAL A 193 -2.12 15.69 -4.31
CA VAL A 193 -0.87 15.94 -5.04
C VAL A 193 -0.63 14.91 -6.13
N GLY A 194 -1.41 13.83 -6.16
CA GLY A 194 -1.37 12.79 -7.17
C GLY A 194 -2.40 11.71 -6.96
N ALA A 195 -2.44 10.80 -7.91
CA ALA A 195 -3.15 9.53 -7.80
C ALA A 195 -2.18 8.39 -8.11
N THR A 196 -2.42 7.20 -7.55
CA THR A 196 -1.59 6.04 -7.80
C THR A 196 -2.40 4.86 -8.32
N VAL A 197 -1.73 4.07 -9.14
CA VAL A 197 -2.16 2.73 -9.51
C VAL A 197 -1.37 1.75 -8.66
N GLU A 198 -2.07 0.84 -8.02
CA GLU A 198 -1.49 -0.27 -7.27
C GLU A 198 -1.65 -1.55 -8.08
N PRO A 199 -0.57 -2.07 -8.67
CA PRO A 199 -0.62 -3.25 -9.50
C PRO A 199 -0.71 -4.53 -8.68
N LYS A 200 -1.43 -5.53 -9.21
CA LYS A 200 -1.51 -6.88 -8.64
C LYS A 200 -1.63 -7.91 -9.78
N PRO A 201 -0.89 -9.04 -9.77
CA PRO A 201 -0.92 -9.97 -10.89
C PRO A 201 -2.19 -10.82 -10.99
N ASN A 202 -2.74 -11.21 -9.85
CA ASN A 202 -3.94 -12.04 -9.73
C ASN A 202 -4.61 -11.81 -8.37
N GLU A 203 -5.67 -12.58 -8.07
CA GLU A 203 -6.41 -12.53 -6.82
C GLU A 203 -7.01 -11.14 -6.50
N PRO A 204 -8.35 -11.07 -6.36
CA PRO A 204 -9.32 -12.18 -6.32
C PRO A 204 -9.73 -12.72 -7.71
N ARG A 205 -9.23 -12.17 -8.80
CA ARG A 205 -9.44 -12.68 -10.15
C ARG A 205 -8.25 -13.55 -10.57
N GLY A 206 -8.45 -14.47 -11.53
CA GLY A 206 -7.39 -15.32 -12.06
C GLY A 206 -6.24 -14.54 -12.70
N HIS A 207 -6.58 -13.41 -13.35
CA HIS A 207 -5.64 -12.42 -13.89
C HIS A 207 -6.19 -11.03 -13.64
N MET A 208 -5.32 -10.09 -13.24
CA MET A 208 -5.67 -8.69 -13.05
C MET A 208 -5.15 -7.86 -14.22
N PHE A 209 -5.86 -6.79 -14.58
CA PHE A 209 -5.28 -5.78 -15.46
C PHE A 209 -4.19 -5.02 -14.70
N LEU A 210 -3.12 -4.62 -15.42
CA LEU A 210 -1.94 -3.97 -14.84
C LEU A 210 -1.24 -4.82 -13.77
N PRO A 211 -0.78 -6.03 -14.12
CA PRO A 211 -0.30 -7.03 -13.16
C PRO A 211 1.05 -6.68 -12.50
N THR A 212 1.81 -5.73 -13.02
CA THR A 212 3.11 -5.31 -12.46
C THR A 212 3.30 -3.80 -12.57
N ALA A 213 4.29 -3.28 -11.85
CA ALA A 213 4.68 -1.87 -11.92
C ALA A 213 4.99 -1.40 -13.36
N GLY A 214 5.62 -2.25 -14.16
CA GLY A 214 5.91 -1.95 -15.58
C GLY A 214 4.65 -1.77 -16.42
N HIS A 215 3.64 -2.62 -16.22
CA HIS A 215 2.34 -2.48 -16.88
C HIS A 215 1.62 -1.20 -16.45
N ALA A 216 1.65 -0.88 -15.13
CA ALA A 216 1.05 0.35 -14.62
C ALA A 216 1.70 1.60 -15.22
N VAL A 217 3.03 1.66 -15.29
CA VAL A 217 3.76 2.78 -15.92
C VAL A 217 3.46 2.89 -17.41
N GLY A 218 3.48 1.77 -18.13
CA GLY A 218 3.11 1.73 -19.55
C GLY A 218 1.69 2.24 -19.79
N PHE A 219 0.74 1.83 -18.96
CA PHE A 219 -0.64 2.31 -19.02
C PHE A 219 -0.76 3.81 -18.70
N ILE A 220 -0.07 4.29 -17.66
CA ILE A 220 -0.08 5.71 -17.27
C ILE A 220 0.36 6.59 -18.45
N TYR A 221 1.49 6.27 -19.07
CA TYR A 221 2.01 7.07 -20.19
C TYR A 221 1.26 6.85 -21.51
N GLY A 222 0.73 5.66 -21.74
CA GLY A 222 0.06 5.31 -23.00
C GLY A 222 -1.42 5.70 -23.07
N HIS A 223 -2.09 5.84 -21.92
CA HIS A 223 -3.55 5.97 -21.89
C HIS A 223 -4.07 7.16 -21.08
N LEU A 224 -3.31 7.70 -20.10
CA LEU A 224 -3.79 8.78 -19.27
C LEU A 224 -3.43 10.16 -19.85
N LYS A 225 -4.36 11.11 -19.75
CA LYS A 225 -4.22 12.48 -20.29
C LYS A 225 -3.24 13.32 -19.48
N HIS A 226 -3.10 13.03 -18.19
CA HIS A 226 -2.26 13.75 -17.23
C HIS A 226 -1.29 12.78 -16.54
N PRO A 227 -0.37 12.14 -17.29
CA PRO A 227 0.51 11.12 -16.75
C PRO A 227 1.40 11.62 -15.59
N GLU A 228 1.68 12.93 -15.53
CA GLU A 228 2.43 13.57 -14.44
C GLU A 228 1.72 13.50 -13.09
N PHE A 229 0.38 13.46 -13.08
CA PHE A 229 -0.43 13.37 -11.88
C PHE A 229 -0.52 11.93 -11.34
N PHE A 230 -0.23 10.93 -12.17
CA PHE A 230 -0.35 9.53 -11.82
C PHE A 230 1.02 8.90 -11.55
N GLY A 231 1.09 8.11 -10.49
CA GLY A 231 2.24 7.29 -10.12
C GLY A 231 1.85 5.88 -9.75
N VAL A 232 2.75 5.19 -9.09
CA VAL A 232 2.58 3.82 -8.61
C VAL A 232 2.91 3.78 -7.12
N ASN A 233 2.12 3.07 -6.35
CA ASN A 233 2.44 2.59 -5.01
C ASN A 233 2.57 1.06 -5.13
N PRO A 234 3.79 0.55 -5.39
CA PRO A 234 3.97 -0.89 -5.48
C PRO A 234 3.85 -1.50 -4.09
N GLU A 235 3.23 -2.66 -4.01
CA GLU A 235 3.22 -3.48 -2.81
C GLU A 235 4.42 -4.41 -2.84
N LEU A 236 5.49 -3.94 -2.20
CA LEU A 236 6.81 -4.53 -2.31
C LEU A 236 6.92 -5.82 -1.51
N LEU A 237 7.57 -6.81 -2.11
CA LEU A 237 7.69 -8.18 -1.65
C LEU A 237 6.37 -8.99 -1.73
N GLN A 238 5.22 -8.35 -1.69
CA GLN A 238 3.88 -8.94 -1.74
C GLN A 238 3.41 -9.08 -3.20
N HIS A 239 2.66 -8.15 -3.76
CA HIS A 239 2.20 -8.22 -5.15
C HIS A 239 3.33 -8.38 -6.17
N GLU A 240 4.46 -7.71 -5.95
CA GLU A 240 5.64 -7.92 -6.80
C GLU A 240 6.22 -9.35 -6.62
N GLY A 241 6.20 -9.89 -5.40
CA GLY A 241 6.59 -11.29 -5.11
C GLY A 241 5.65 -12.32 -5.74
N MET A 242 4.33 -12.07 -5.75
CA MET A 242 3.35 -12.89 -6.49
C MET A 242 3.68 -12.95 -7.98
N ALA A 243 4.14 -11.84 -8.57
CA ALA A 243 4.55 -11.73 -9.97
C ALA A 243 5.99 -12.23 -10.23
N LEU A 244 6.69 -12.78 -9.23
CA LEU A 244 8.11 -13.17 -9.29
C LEU A 244 9.05 -12.02 -9.66
N MET A 245 8.64 -10.78 -9.40
CA MET A 245 9.47 -9.60 -9.61
C MET A 245 10.45 -9.41 -8.42
N ASN A 246 11.51 -8.67 -8.67
CA ASN A 246 12.46 -8.27 -7.64
C ASN A 246 12.16 -6.84 -7.17
N SER A 247 11.94 -6.65 -5.87
CA SER A 247 11.56 -5.35 -5.32
C SER A 247 12.64 -4.27 -5.50
N VAL A 248 13.91 -4.65 -5.58
CA VAL A 248 15.02 -3.70 -5.86
C VAL A 248 14.92 -3.19 -7.29
N GLU A 249 14.65 -4.07 -8.25
CA GLU A 249 14.42 -3.70 -9.66
C GLU A 249 13.19 -2.80 -9.77
N THR A 250 12.09 -3.18 -9.14
CA THR A 250 10.82 -2.41 -9.16
C THR A 250 11.04 -0.98 -8.66
N VAL A 251 11.65 -0.79 -7.48
CA VAL A 251 11.89 0.57 -6.98
C VAL A 251 12.90 1.33 -7.85
N GLY A 252 13.94 0.65 -8.35
CA GLY A 252 14.91 1.24 -9.27
C GLY A 252 14.27 1.78 -10.53
N TYR A 253 13.42 0.96 -11.15
CA TYR A 253 12.67 1.35 -12.34
C TYR A 253 11.72 2.52 -12.05
N LEU A 254 10.88 2.40 -11.01
CA LEU A 254 9.89 3.43 -10.68
C LEU A 254 10.52 4.77 -10.30
N VAL A 255 11.65 4.78 -9.58
CA VAL A 255 12.39 6.02 -9.27
C VAL A 255 12.96 6.63 -10.55
N SER A 256 13.56 5.83 -11.44
CA SER A 256 14.11 6.32 -12.71
C SER A 256 13.03 6.96 -13.59
N MET A 257 11.81 6.42 -13.55
CA MET A 257 10.64 6.92 -14.28
C MET A 257 9.91 8.06 -13.56
N LYS A 258 10.33 8.43 -12.34
CA LYS A 258 9.65 9.42 -11.46
C LYS A 258 8.20 9.02 -11.17
N LYS A 259 7.96 7.72 -11.01
CA LYS A 259 6.63 7.13 -10.78
C LYS A 259 6.47 6.46 -9.42
N LEU A 260 7.51 6.37 -8.61
CA LEU A 260 7.41 5.89 -7.24
C LEU A 260 6.88 7.02 -6.33
N PHE A 261 5.59 7.00 -5.98
CA PHE A 261 4.99 8.06 -5.17
C PHE A 261 5.11 7.74 -3.68
N PHE A 262 4.81 6.53 -3.28
CA PHE A 262 5.05 6.00 -1.93
C PHE A 262 5.10 4.47 -1.99
N LEU A 263 5.41 3.81 -0.85
CA LEU A 263 5.57 2.37 -0.78
C LEU A 263 4.42 1.77 0.01
N HIS A 264 3.81 0.69 -0.51
CA HIS A 264 3.15 -0.33 0.30
C HIS A 264 4.19 -1.39 0.67
N PHE A 265 4.15 -1.87 1.91
CA PHE A 265 5.25 -2.64 2.47
C PHE A 265 4.77 -3.72 3.45
N GLY A 266 5.16 -4.93 3.16
CA GLY A 266 4.95 -6.11 3.97
C GLY A 266 6.01 -7.16 3.67
N SER A 267 5.63 -8.42 3.75
CA SER A 267 6.44 -9.56 3.36
C SER A 267 5.55 -10.66 2.78
N GLN A 268 6.12 -11.61 2.06
CA GLN A 268 5.38 -12.70 1.41
C GLN A 268 6.32 -13.84 1.02
N ILE A 269 5.76 -15.04 0.87
CA ILE A 269 6.41 -16.14 0.17
C ILE A 269 6.18 -15.93 -1.33
N LYS A 270 7.27 -15.84 -2.11
CA LYS A 270 7.18 -15.58 -3.55
C LYS A 270 6.37 -16.63 -4.30
N ALA A 271 5.66 -16.19 -5.34
CA ALA A 271 4.81 -17.01 -6.19
C ALA A 271 3.61 -17.67 -5.50
N GLN A 272 3.29 -17.29 -4.27
CA GLN A 272 2.09 -17.78 -3.57
C GLN A 272 0.94 -16.79 -3.66
N PHE A 273 -0.19 -17.13 -3.02
CA PHE A 273 -1.31 -16.22 -2.84
C PHE A 273 -0.92 -15.03 -1.96
N ASP A 274 -1.78 -14.05 -1.85
CA ASP A 274 -1.55 -12.84 -1.08
C ASP A 274 -1.53 -13.13 0.43
N ASP A 275 -0.32 -13.38 0.95
CA ASP A 275 -0.10 -13.76 2.35
C ASP A 275 -0.17 -12.56 3.30
N ASP A 276 0.12 -11.36 2.81
CA ASP A 276 0.14 -10.09 3.55
C ASP A 276 0.88 -10.16 4.89
N PHE A 277 2.03 -10.81 4.93
CA PHE A 277 2.80 -10.92 6.17
C PHE A 277 3.35 -9.57 6.63
N PRO A 278 3.51 -9.37 7.95
CA PRO A 278 4.26 -8.24 8.48
C PRO A 278 5.68 -8.18 7.89
N PRO A 279 6.29 -7.00 7.76
CA PRO A 279 7.65 -6.87 7.22
C PRO A 279 8.66 -7.77 7.91
N LEU A 280 9.54 -8.41 7.15
CA LEU A 280 10.57 -9.37 7.58
C LEU A 280 10.04 -10.65 8.27
N VAL A 281 8.74 -10.84 8.35
CA VAL A 281 8.14 -12.07 8.88
C VAL A 281 8.06 -13.11 7.77
N GLY A 282 8.24 -14.36 8.10
CA GLY A 282 8.27 -15.48 7.15
C GLY A 282 9.68 -15.85 6.69
N PRO A 283 9.79 -16.82 5.78
CA PRO A 283 11.07 -17.42 5.40
C PRO A 283 11.91 -16.56 4.45
N GLU A 284 11.32 -15.57 3.81
CA GLU A 284 11.93 -14.77 2.74
C GLU A 284 11.94 -13.27 3.09
N GLY A 285 12.64 -12.50 2.30
CA GLY A 285 12.49 -11.05 2.27
C GLY A 285 13.59 -10.23 2.95
N LEU A 286 14.35 -10.74 3.93
CA LEU A 286 15.33 -9.92 4.64
C LEU A 286 16.36 -9.28 3.70
N LYS A 287 17.04 -10.08 2.89
CA LYS A 287 18.12 -9.60 2.01
C LYS A 287 17.58 -8.63 0.95
N GLU A 288 16.48 -8.98 0.32
CA GLU A 288 15.83 -8.15 -0.70
C GLU A 288 15.33 -6.83 -0.11
N THR A 289 14.68 -6.85 1.06
CA THR A 289 14.25 -5.64 1.76
C THR A 289 15.40 -4.70 2.10
N VAL A 290 16.49 -5.23 2.62
CA VAL A 290 17.68 -4.44 2.97
C VAL A 290 18.31 -3.80 1.72
N GLN A 291 18.44 -4.57 0.65
CA GLN A 291 18.97 -4.10 -0.63
C GLN A 291 18.04 -3.06 -1.27
N MET A 292 16.72 -3.21 -1.14
CA MET A 292 15.73 -2.25 -1.60
C MET A 292 15.89 -0.88 -0.90
N PHE A 293 15.95 -0.87 0.43
CA PHE A 293 16.16 0.40 1.16
C PHE A 293 17.54 1.02 0.86
N TRP A 294 18.56 0.20 0.69
CA TRP A 294 19.87 0.67 0.25
C TRP A 294 19.78 1.34 -1.13
N ALA A 295 19.13 0.69 -2.11
CA ALA A 295 18.95 1.23 -3.45
C ALA A 295 18.16 2.55 -3.46
N LEU A 296 17.07 2.64 -2.69
CA LEU A 296 16.30 3.87 -2.54
C LEU A 296 17.17 5.02 -1.99
N ARG A 297 18.05 4.74 -1.03
CA ARG A 297 19.00 5.73 -0.51
C ARG A 297 20.01 6.16 -1.57
N GLN A 298 20.59 5.22 -2.33
CA GLN A 298 21.53 5.53 -3.42
C GLN A 298 20.90 6.42 -4.48
N MET A 299 19.62 6.23 -4.77
CA MET A 299 18.87 7.05 -5.73
C MET A 299 18.33 8.35 -5.15
N GLY A 300 18.51 8.61 -3.85
CA GLY A 300 18.04 9.82 -3.17
C GLY A 300 16.52 9.91 -3.02
N TRP A 301 15.80 8.80 -3.20
CA TRP A 301 14.35 8.79 -3.00
C TRP A 301 13.97 8.97 -1.53
N LYS A 302 12.88 9.69 -1.28
CA LYS A 302 12.31 9.89 0.05
C LYS A 302 10.78 9.91 -0.06
N GLY A 303 10.12 9.15 0.79
CA GLY A 303 8.65 9.09 0.74
C GLY A 303 8.03 8.40 1.94
N VAL A 304 6.72 8.24 1.87
CA VAL A 304 5.92 7.53 2.86
C VAL A 304 6.13 6.03 2.67
N LEU A 305 6.27 5.32 3.79
CA LEU A 305 6.18 3.87 3.87
C LEU A 305 4.87 3.54 4.57
N GLU A 306 4.00 2.83 3.87
CA GLU A 306 2.71 2.39 4.36
C GLU A 306 2.71 0.89 4.55
N TYR A 307 2.33 0.43 5.74
CA TYR A 307 2.25 -0.99 6.05
C TYR A 307 0.97 -1.56 5.44
N ASP A 308 1.11 -2.33 4.36
CA ASP A 308 0.00 -3.07 3.78
C ASP A 308 0.20 -4.55 4.11
N CYS A 309 -0.23 -4.92 5.29
CA CYS A 309 -0.03 -6.26 5.83
C CYS A 309 -1.00 -6.55 6.96
N HIS A 310 -1.13 -7.82 7.30
CA HIS A 310 -2.04 -8.28 8.35
C HIS A 310 -1.29 -9.00 9.46
N MET A 311 -1.89 -8.96 10.67
CA MET A 311 -1.40 -9.72 11.81
C MET A 311 -1.56 -11.22 11.54
N LEU A 312 -0.56 -12.02 11.87
CA LEU A 312 -0.67 -13.47 11.76
C LEU A 312 -1.78 -14.03 12.65
N ARG A 313 -2.48 -15.06 12.17
CA ARG A 313 -3.55 -15.71 12.96
C ARG A 313 -3.04 -16.25 14.30
N ALA A 314 -1.78 -16.69 14.34
CA ALA A 314 -1.14 -17.19 15.56
C ALA A 314 -0.93 -16.10 16.63
N ASP A 315 -0.84 -14.84 16.22
CA ASP A 315 -0.59 -13.70 17.11
C ASP A 315 -1.90 -13.02 17.57
N ALA A 316 -3.02 -13.45 17.02
CA ALA A 316 -4.33 -12.93 17.36
C ALA A 316 -4.80 -13.48 18.71
N ASP A 317 -4.97 -12.62 19.71
CA ASP A 317 -5.44 -12.98 21.04
C ASP A 317 -6.86 -12.42 21.28
N PRO A 318 -7.89 -13.29 21.30
CA PRO A 318 -9.25 -12.89 21.63
C PRO A 318 -9.42 -12.36 23.07
N ALA A 319 -8.51 -12.69 23.98
CA ALA A 319 -8.54 -12.20 25.35
C ALA A 319 -7.97 -10.76 25.48
N ASP A 320 -7.06 -10.36 24.54
CA ASP A 320 -6.52 -9.00 24.44
C ASP A 320 -6.54 -8.48 23.00
N PRO A 321 -7.70 -8.24 22.41
CA PRO A 321 -7.84 -7.89 21.00
C PRO A 321 -7.27 -6.51 20.63
N LEU A 322 -7.07 -5.62 21.58
CA LEU A 322 -6.45 -4.33 21.35
C LEU A 322 -4.94 -4.38 21.52
N GLY A 323 -4.46 -5.07 22.56
CA GLY A 323 -3.04 -5.22 22.83
C GLY A 323 -2.29 -5.96 21.72
N CYS A 324 -2.84 -7.06 21.21
CA CYS A 324 -2.20 -7.79 20.11
C CYS A 324 -2.13 -6.96 18.82
N ARG A 325 -3.16 -6.16 18.50
CA ARG A 325 -3.11 -5.24 17.34
C ARG A 325 -2.07 -4.14 17.51
N LEU A 326 -1.95 -3.59 18.72
CA LEU A 326 -0.91 -2.59 19.01
C LEU A 326 0.49 -3.22 18.94
N GLN A 327 0.63 -4.46 19.40
CA GLN A 327 1.87 -5.22 19.27
C GLN A 327 2.22 -5.46 17.80
N PHE A 328 1.26 -5.82 16.96
CA PHE A 328 1.45 -5.94 15.51
C PHE A 328 2.03 -4.64 14.90
N ILE A 329 1.50 -3.46 15.28
CA ILE A 329 2.07 -2.18 14.81
C ILE A 329 3.52 -2.01 15.28
N ARG A 330 3.83 -2.35 16.54
CA ARG A 330 5.19 -2.28 17.09
C ARG A 330 6.15 -3.21 16.32
N ASP A 331 5.68 -4.39 15.94
CA ASP A 331 6.48 -5.37 15.21
C ASP A 331 6.76 -4.91 13.77
N CYS A 332 5.79 -4.33 13.07
CA CYS A 332 6.00 -3.69 11.76
C CYS A 332 7.06 -2.57 11.83
N VAL A 333 6.96 -1.70 12.84
CA VAL A 333 7.93 -0.60 13.04
C VAL A 333 9.30 -1.13 13.41
N ARG A 334 9.38 -2.16 14.27
CA ARG A 334 10.62 -2.82 14.65
C ARG A 334 11.31 -3.46 13.45
N ALA A 335 10.56 -4.19 12.61
CA ALA A 335 11.07 -4.80 11.40
C ALA A 335 11.63 -3.75 10.42
N THR A 336 10.91 -2.64 10.24
CA THR A 336 11.38 -1.51 9.43
C THR A 336 12.69 -0.93 9.98
N ALA A 337 12.79 -0.73 11.29
CA ALA A 337 14.01 -0.23 11.92
C ALA A 337 15.19 -1.18 11.70
N ILE A 338 14.98 -2.50 11.84
CA ILE A 338 16.01 -3.52 11.54
C ILE A 338 16.47 -3.41 10.09
N ALA A 339 15.55 -3.37 9.12
CA ALA A 339 15.89 -3.30 7.71
C ALA A 339 16.65 -2.02 7.35
N LEU A 340 16.24 -0.86 7.90
CA LEU A 340 16.91 0.42 7.67
C LEU A 340 18.32 0.48 8.29
N LEU A 341 18.50 -0.09 9.49
CA LEU A 341 19.82 -0.17 10.14
C LEU A 341 20.76 -1.11 9.37
N LEU A 342 20.27 -2.22 8.84
CA LEU A 342 21.05 -3.11 7.99
C LEU A 342 21.40 -2.45 6.65
N ALA A 343 20.46 -1.75 6.03
CA ALA A 343 20.71 -0.99 4.81
C ALA A 343 21.75 0.12 5.02
N ASP A 344 21.82 0.70 6.22
CA ASP A 344 22.82 1.70 6.56
C ASP A 344 24.24 1.14 6.55
N ARG A 345 24.42 -0.14 6.95
CA ARG A 345 25.71 -0.83 6.89
C ARG A 345 26.22 -1.00 5.46
N LEU A 346 25.33 -0.98 4.47
CA LEU A 346 25.71 -1.06 3.05
C LEU A 346 26.11 0.30 2.45
N SER A 347 26.10 1.38 3.23
CA SER A 347 26.36 2.74 2.71
C SER A 347 27.73 2.90 2.05
N GLY A 348 28.75 2.13 2.48
CA GLY A 348 30.08 2.11 1.93
C GLY A 348 30.31 1.11 0.79
N LEU A 349 29.30 0.30 0.44
CA LEU A 349 29.43 -0.72 -0.59
C LEU A 349 29.62 -0.07 -1.96
N LYS A 350 30.75 -0.41 -2.63
CA LYS A 350 31.02 0.03 -3.99
C LYS A 350 30.44 -0.94 -4.99
N THR A 351 29.63 -0.45 -5.91
CA THR A 351 29.03 -1.24 -6.99
C THR A 351 29.53 -0.70 -8.33
N ASN A 352 30.08 -1.57 -9.15
CA ASN A 352 30.56 -1.23 -10.51
C ASN A 352 29.96 -2.14 -11.60
N GLY A 353 29.05 -3.03 -11.21
CA GLY A 353 28.44 -4.04 -12.08
C GLY A 353 29.38 -5.19 -12.46
N LEU A 354 30.60 -5.18 -11.92
CA LEU A 354 31.59 -6.25 -12.07
C LEU A 354 31.73 -7.02 -10.74
N ASN A 355 32.21 -8.27 -10.80
CA ASN A 355 32.41 -9.09 -9.62
C ASN A 355 31.14 -9.21 -8.75
N ALA A 356 30.01 -9.51 -9.38
CA ALA A 356 28.71 -9.52 -8.72
C ALA A 356 28.68 -10.44 -7.49
N ALA A 357 29.27 -11.64 -7.57
CA ALA A 357 29.33 -12.56 -6.45
C ALA A 357 30.13 -12.00 -5.27
N GLU A 358 31.29 -11.40 -5.53
CA GLU A 358 32.11 -10.74 -4.51
C GLU A 358 31.36 -9.58 -3.85
N THR A 359 30.70 -8.75 -4.65
CA THR A 359 29.87 -7.63 -4.17
C THR A 359 28.74 -8.12 -3.27
N ASP A 360 28.07 -9.20 -3.67
CA ASP A 360 26.95 -9.75 -2.89
C ASP A 360 27.41 -10.42 -1.58
N LEU A 361 28.56 -11.10 -1.61
CA LEU A 361 29.18 -11.66 -0.41
C LEU A 361 29.65 -10.56 0.56
N ALA A 362 30.26 -9.49 0.04
CA ALA A 362 30.63 -8.33 0.84
C ALA A 362 29.41 -7.66 1.48
N ALA A 363 28.32 -7.50 0.73
CA ALA A 363 27.06 -6.99 1.27
C ALA A 363 26.52 -7.90 2.40
N THR A 364 26.57 -9.21 2.20
CA THR A 364 26.11 -10.18 3.21
C THR A 364 26.98 -10.11 4.47
N ALA A 365 28.30 -10.03 4.33
CA ALA A 365 29.21 -9.89 5.47
C ALA A 365 28.95 -8.60 6.26
N LEU A 366 28.73 -7.47 5.57
CA LEU A 366 28.38 -6.19 6.20
C LEU A 366 27.05 -6.27 6.96
N MET A 367 26.02 -6.89 6.38
CA MET A 367 24.74 -7.09 7.05
C MET A 367 24.88 -7.92 8.32
N CYS A 368 25.68 -9.01 8.28
CA CYS A 368 25.91 -9.90 9.38
C CYS A 368 26.98 -9.41 10.37
N GLN A 369 27.62 -8.28 10.13
CA GLN A 369 28.75 -7.76 10.92
C GLN A 369 29.93 -8.74 11.00
N LEU A 370 30.16 -9.50 9.94
CA LEU A 370 31.31 -10.35 9.81
C LEU A 370 32.52 -9.54 9.32
N ASP A 371 33.67 -9.71 9.96
CA ASP A 371 34.91 -9.10 9.50
C ASP A 371 35.69 -10.08 8.59
N GLU A 372 36.44 -9.54 7.66
CA GLU A 372 37.19 -10.29 6.68
C GLU A 372 38.21 -11.24 7.32
N LYS A 373 38.80 -10.84 8.45
CA LYS A 373 39.80 -11.65 9.17
C LYS A 373 39.15 -12.95 9.67
N SER A 374 38.00 -12.86 10.32
CA SER A 374 37.23 -14.00 10.80
C SER A 374 36.87 -14.97 9.66
N ILE A 375 36.45 -14.42 8.50
CA ILE A 375 36.14 -15.22 7.30
C ILE A 375 37.37 -15.95 6.81
N GLN A 376 38.51 -15.27 6.68
CA GLN A 376 39.76 -15.84 6.19
C GLN A 376 40.36 -16.90 7.16
N GLU A 377 40.23 -16.68 8.47
CA GLU A 377 40.65 -17.67 9.47
C GLU A 377 39.83 -18.95 9.36
N TRP A 378 38.53 -18.85 9.16
CA TRP A 378 37.67 -20.03 8.98
C TRP A 378 37.97 -20.79 7.68
N MET A 379 38.28 -20.10 6.58
CA MET A 379 38.58 -20.71 5.28
C MET A 379 39.91 -21.47 5.27
N LYS A 380 40.82 -21.23 6.24
CA LYS A 380 42.13 -21.88 6.37
C LYS A 380 42.10 -23.17 7.21
N ASN A 381 41.02 -23.40 7.94
CA ASN A 381 40.79 -24.59 8.76
C ASN A 381 39.92 -25.62 8.04
#